data_75173fdf3fbc15258807e952bbff25a8
#
_entry.id   75173fdf3fbc15258807e952bbff25a8
#
_cell.length_a   1.000
_cell.length_b   1.000
_cell.length_c   1.000
_cell.angle_alpha   90.00
_cell.angle_beta   90.00
_cell.angle_gamma   90.00
#
_symmetry.space_group_name_H-M   'P 1'
#
loop_
_entity.id
_entity.type
_entity.pdbx_description
1 polymer ?
#
loop_
_entity_poly.entity_id
_entity_poly.type
_entity_poly.pdbx_seq_one_letter_code
_entity_poly.pdbx_strand_id
1 'polypeptide(L)'
;IAPQKPEPGNEDMVVFLTDLHIGDRVEDQSGGVVYDSAKAEDVVDTVTSQALKLKDTMGGVASFDTLHLVYGGDVVTNENIYDGQAFDIESMLADQMTTGVRAMTRQIKSFAAEFETVNVICQPGNHGKTRASGVSKQANMDLVSYRWVKDRLIESDVENVNMRISEATWYMTFPLRGGTWRGFVTHGQDSHQHVDSTAASKGRWRGWLNEYQFDVAFRGHYHESRIENVQNGPLVVESPSPKPSDEWVSRIGQGAVETERPQRLAFACGTSDQRPMTWSCWLDDK
;
A
#
# COMPACT_ATOMS: atom_id res chain seq x y z
N ILE A 1 -27.17 26.65 -12.43
CA ILE A 1 -27.27 25.20 -12.24
C ILE A 1 -26.85 24.96 -10.81
N ALA A 2 -27.81 24.59 -9.93
CA ALA A 2 -27.47 24.21 -8.56
C ALA A 2 -26.67 22.89 -8.62
N PRO A 3 -25.55 22.74 -7.87
CA PRO A 3 -24.84 21.48 -7.80
C PRO A 3 -25.82 20.42 -7.26
N GLN A 4 -25.98 19.33 -8.01
CA GLN A 4 -26.68 18.15 -7.50
C GLN A 4 -25.89 17.60 -6.32
N LYS A 5 -26.55 17.38 -5.18
CA LYS A 5 -25.94 16.61 -4.11
C LYS A 5 -25.74 15.18 -4.62
N PRO A 6 -24.55 14.61 -4.46
CA PRO A 6 -24.34 13.20 -4.80
C PRO A 6 -25.32 12.34 -3.98
N GLU A 7 -25.83 11.28 -4.60
CA GLU A 7 -26.62 10.29 -3.88
C GLU A 7 -25.75 9.57 -2.85
N PRO A 8 -26.24 9.39 -1.62
CA PRO A 8 -25.49 8.64 -0.61
C PRO A 8 -25.15 7.23 -1.08
N GLY A 9 -23.96 6.73 -0.76
CA GLY A 9 -23.55 5.36 -1.07
C GLY A 9 -23.01 5.13 -2.47
N ASN A 10 -22.81 6.19 -3.27
CA ASN A 10 -22.35 6.07 -4.66
C ASN A 10 -20.81 6.03 -4.84
N GLU A 11 -20.03 6.11 -3.77
CA GLU A 11 -18.57 6.17 -3.85
C GLU A 11 -17.91 5.02 -3.10
N ASP A 12 -16.87 4.44 -3.69
CA ASP A 12 -15.96 3.55 -2.99
C ASP A 12 -14.73 4.34 -2.56
N MET A 13 -14.20 4.04 -1.39
CA MET A 13 -12.92 4.56 -0.92
C MET A 13 -11.82 3.53 -1.14
N VAL A 14 -10.63 3.96 -1.56
CA VAL A 14 -9.44 3.10 -1.65
C VAL A 14 -8.36 3.67 -0.75
N VAL A 15 -7.85 2.87 0.17
CA VAL A 15 -6.66 3.17 0.95
C VAL A 15 -5.54 2.25 0.47
N PHE A 16 -4.43 2.83 0.03
CA PHE A 16 -3.28 2.08 -0.46
C PHE A 16 -2.09 2.27 0.48
N LEU A 17 -1.58 1.17 1.00
CA LEU A 17 -0.45 1.12 1.91
C LEU A 17 0.56 0.06 1.44
N THR A 18 1.84 0.42 1.39
CA THR A 18 2.91 -0.43 0.85
C THR A 18 4.23 -0.10 1.52
N ASP A 19 5.20 -0.97 1.37
CA ASP A 19 6.60 -0.74 1.76
C ASP A 19 6.76 -0.32 3.24
N LEU A 20 6.06 -1.03 4.15
CA LEU A 20 6.14 -0.78 5.59
C LEU A 20 7.51 -1.14 6.17
N HIS A 21 8.18 -2.14 5.58
CA HIS A 21 9.52 -2.59 6.05
C HIS A 21 9.62 -2.74 7.57
N ILE A 22 8.62 -3.39 8.18
CA ILE A 22 8.64 -3.68 9.62
C ILE A 22 9.89 -4.48 9.96
N GLY A 23 10.59 -4.05 10.99
CA GLY A 23 11.86 -4.62 11.44
C GLY A 23 13.08 -3.84 10.96
N ASP A 24 12.91 -2.88 10.07
CA ASP A 24 13.98 -1.99 9.67
C ASP A 24 14.26 -0.94 10.76
N ARG A 25 15.51 -0.48 10.83
CA ARG A 25 15.93 0.57 11.74
C ARG A 25 16.66 1.65 10.98
N VAL A 26 16.13 2.85 11.01
CA VAL A 26 16.77 4.01 10.40
C VAL A 26 17.11 5.01 11.49
N GLU A 27 18.35 5.49 11.48
CA GLU A 27 18.85 6.53 12.37
C GLU A 27 19.11 7.81 11.60
N ASP A 28 18.90 8.94 12.23
CA ASP A 28 19.30 10.24 11.72
C ASP A 28 20.82 10.49 11.89
N GLN A 29 21.31 11.59 11.40
CA GLN A 29 22.74 11.95 11.49
C GLN A 29 23.24 12.15 12.94
N SER A 30 22.35 12.30 13.90
CA SER A 30 22.66 12.43 15.32
C SER A 30 22.64 11.07 16.06
N GLY A 31 22.26 9.98 15.38
CA GLY A 31 22.05 8.66 15.93
C GLY A 31 20.68 8.47 16.59
N GLY A 32 19.75 9.39 16.39
CA GLY A 32 18.37 9.27 16.83
C GLY A 32 17.59 8.30 15.91
N VAL A 33 16.81 7.36 16.50
CA VAL A 33 15.97 6.44 15.73
C VAL A 33 14.79 7.20 15.15
N VAL A 34 14.71 7.28 13.83
CA VAL A 34 13.63 7.94 13.09
C VAL A 34 12.62 6.96 12.49
N TYR A 35 13.01 5.68 12.36
CA TYR A 35 12.11 4.61 11.94
C TYR A 35 12.50 3.29 12.61
N ASP A 36 11.50 2.56 13.06
CA ASP A 36 11.56 1.23 13.65
C ASP A 36 10.17 0.55 13.54
N SER A 37 10.01 -0.64 14.09
CA SER A 37 8.72 -1.35 14.08
C SER A 37 7.61 -0.61 14.82
N ALA A 38 7.92 0.12 15.88
CA ALA A 38 6.94 0.93 16.58
C ALA A 38 6.44 2.10 15.71
N LYS A 39 7.35 2.76 15.00
CA LYS A 39 7.01 3.78 14.01
C LYS A 39 6.21 3.23 12.84
N ALA A 40 6.51 2.02 12.38
CA ALA A 40 5.71 1.35 11.36
C ALA A 40 4.27 1.11 11.85
N GLU A 41 4.07 0.68 13.10
CA GLU A 41 2.73 0.57 13.70
C GLU A 41 2.03 1.94 13.80
N ASP A 42 2.72 2.98 14.25
CA ASP A 42 2.19 4.36 14.32
C ASP A 42 1.74 4.85 12.94
N VAL A 43 2.48 4.51 11.88
CA VAL A 43 2.09 4.83 10.49
C VAL A 43 0.78 4.17 10.12
N VAL A 44 0.62 2.88 10.41
CA VAL A 44 -0.64 2.16 10.12
C VAL A 44 -1.81 2.81 10.84
N ASP A 45 -1.63 3.19 12.11
CA ASP A 45 -2.66 3.87 12.91
C ASP A 45 -2.95 5.30 12.39
N THR A 46 -1.91 6.03 11.96
CA THR A 46 -2.05 7.37 11.34
C THR A 46 -2.82 7.29 10.03
N VAL A 47 -2.45 6.37 9.12
CA VAL A 47 -3.18 6.17 7.85
C VAL A 47 -4.64 5.82 8.11
N THR A 48 -4.91 4.97 9.10
CA THR A 48 -6.27 4.62 9.49
C THR A 48 -7.06 5.85 9.94
N SER A 49 -6.50 6.62 10.87
CA SER A 49 -7.13 7.82 11.40
C SER A 49 -7.37 8.88 10.33
N GLN A 50 -6.40 9.11 9.44
CA GLN A 50 -6.53 10.08 8.36
C GLN A 50 -7.57 9.65 7.32
N ALA A 51 -7.64 8.35 7.00
CA ALA A 51 -8.66 7.83 6.09
C ALA A 51 -10.08 7.99 6.67
N LEU A 52 -10.28 7.70 7.94
CA LEU A 52 -11.58 7.91 8.62
C LEU A 52 -11.92 9.40 8.68
N LYS A 53 -10.97 10.26 9.03
CA LYS A 53 -11.16 11.72 9.01
C LYS A 53 -11.52 12.24 7.61
N LEU A 54 -10.92 11.68 6.55
CA LEU A 54 -11.27 12.03 5.17
C LEU A 54 -12.69 11.60 4.85
N LYS A 55 -13.11 10.38 5.23
CA LYS A 55 -14.50 9.90 5.09
C LYS A 55 -15.49 10.87 5.72
N ASP A 56 -15.24 11.28 6.98
CA ASP A 56 -16.10 12.21 7.69
C ASP A 56 -16.14 13.60 7.02
N THR A 57 -14.98 14.10 6.62
CA THR A 57 -14.85 15.41 5.96
C THR A 57 -15.61 15.45 4.64
N MET A 58 -15.56 14.34 3.88
CA MET A 58 -16.26 14.22 2.59
C MET A 58 -17.75 13.90 2.73
N GLY A 59 -18.23 13.55 3.92
CA GLY A 59 -19.62 13.12 4.17
C GLY A 59 -20.69 14.12 3.76
N GLY A 60 -20.34 15.40 3.59
CA GLY A 60 -21.25 16.42 3.02
C GLY A 60 -21.35 16.41 1.49
N VAL A 61 -20.47 15.69 0.80
CA VAL A 61 -20.32 15.66 -0.66
C VAL A 61 -20.54 14.24 -1.23
N ALA A 62 -20.05 13.23 -0.52
CA ALA A 62 -20.15 11.82 -0.91
C ALA A 62 -20.30 10.95 0.35
N SER A 63 -20.91 9.78 0.21
CA SER A 63 -20.87 8.75 1.24
C SER A 63 -20.07 7.57 0.73
N PHE A 64 -19.37 6.90 1.65
CA PHE A 64 -18.50 5.76 1.34
C PHE A 64 -18.97 4.57 2.17
N ASP A 65 -19.73 3.68 1.55
CA ASP A 65 -20.19 2.44 2.21
C ASP A 65 -19.15 1.32 2.07
N THR A 66 -18.37 1.38 0.99
CA THR A 66 -17.34 0.38 0.68
C THR A 66 -15.93 0.97 0.74
N LEU A 67 -15.06 0.30 1.50
CA LEU A 67 -13.62 0.54 1.50
C LEU A 67 -12.88 -0.60 0.79
N HIS A 68 -11.93 -0.24 -0.06
CA HIS A 68 -10.90 -1.14 -0.58
C HIS A 68 -9.57 -0.81 0.09
N LEU A 69 -9.11 -1.68 0.98
CA LEU A 69 -7.80 -1.57 1.63
C LEU A 69 -6.80 -2.40 0.84
N VAL A 70 -5.85 -1.74 0.19
CA VAL A 70 -4.85 -2.38 -0.66
C VAL A 70 -3.50 -2.37 0.03
N TYR A 71 -2.97 -3.55 0.33
CA TYR A 71 -1.58 -3.73 0.77
C TYR A 71 -0.72 -4.07 -0.44
N GLY A 72 0.27 -3.23 -0.71
CA GLY A 72 1.12 -3.30 -1.90
C GLY A 72 2.36 -4.18 -1.78
N GLY A 73 2.60 -4.79 -0.62
CA GLY A 73 3.76 -5.63 -0.35
C GLY A 73 4.84 -4.95 0.49
N ASP A 74 5.92 -5.66 0.71
CA ASP A 74 7.04 -5.29 1.57
C ASP A 74 6.59 -4.85 2.97
N VAL A 75 5.72 -5.69 3.57
CA VAL A 75 5.26 -5.53 4.96
C VAL A 75 6.43 -5.74 5.91
N VAL A 76 7.24 -6.76 5.66
CA VAL A 76 8.44 -7.08 6.44
C VAL A 76 9.70 -6.64 5.69
N THR A 77 10.74 -6.22 6.43
CA THR A 77 12.04 -5.93 5.82
C THR A 77 12.85 -7.19 5.53
N ASN A 78 12.56 -8.32 6.25
CA ASN A 78 13.31 -9.58 6.20
C ASN A 78 14.71 -9.47 6.84
N GLU A 79 15.58 -10.48 6.64
CA GLU A 79 16.88 -10.58 7.32
C GLU A 79 18.07 -10.73 6.35
N ASN A 80 17.83 -11.06 5.08
CA ASN A 80 18.87 -11.40 4.11
C ASN A 80 18.48 -11.01 2.68
N ILE A 81 18.13 -9.75 2.49
CA ILE A 81 17.78 -9.19 1.18
C ILE A 81 19.04 -8.65 0.50
N TYR A 82 19.94 -8.06 1.28
CA TYR A 82 21.23 -7.53 0.83
C TYR A 82 22.31 -7.80 1.87
N ASP A 83 23.58 -7.75 1.44
CA ASP A 83 24.73 -7.95 2.32
C ASP A 83 24.79 -6.87 3.40
N GLY A 84 24.89 -7.29 4.66
CA GLY A 84 24.97 -6.39 5.80
C GLY A 84 23.61 -6.03 6.43
N GLN A 85 22.50 -6.41 5.84
CA GLN A 85 21.16 -6.09 6.35
C GLN A 85 20.96 -6.42 7.83
N ALA A 86 21.60 -7.46 8.33
CA ALA A 86 21.52 -7.84 9.75
C ALA A 86 21.97 -6.74 10.73
N PHE A 87 22.69 -5.73 10.26
CA PHE A 87 23.12 -4.57 11.05
C PHE A 87 22.12 -3.39 10.96
N ASP A 88 21.17 -3.46 10.00
CA ASP A 88 20.20 -2.39 9.72
C ASP A 88 18.80 -2.75 10.21
N ILE A 89 18.63 -3.93 10.82
CA ILE A 89 17.35 -4.40 11.37
C ILE A 89 17.37 -4.39 12.89
N GLU A 90 16.22 -4.08 13.49
CA GLU A 90 16.05 -4.12 14.96
C GLU A 90 15.42 -5.42 15.45
N SER A 91 14.74 -6.17 14.58
CA SER A 91 14.01 -7.37 14.95
C SER A 91 14.13 -8.47 13.89
N MET A 92 14.08 -9.72 14.34
CA MET A 92 14.11 -10.88 13.47
C MET A 92 12.78 -11.12 12.77
N LEU A 93 12.81 -11.87 11.67
CA LEU A 93 11.66 -12.06 10.76
C LEU A 93 10.38 -12.52 11.47
N ALA A 94 10.47 -13.38 12.47
CA ALA A 94 9.31 -13.83 13.22
C ALA A 94 8.62 -12.69 13.99
N ASP A 95 9.39 -11.77 14.56
CA ASP A 95 8.86 -10.59 15.27
C ASP A 95 8.32 -9.57 14.28
N GLN A 96 9.00 -9.36 13.14
CA GLN A 96 8.52 -8.52 12.05
C GLN A 96 7.13 -8.96 11.58
N MET A 97 6.97 -10.27 11.31
CA MET A 97 5.68 -10.85 10.90
C MET A 97 4.61 -10.68 11.97
N THR A 98 4.94 -10.96 13.22
CA THR A 98 4.00 -10.85 14.35
C THR A 98 3.50 -9.40 14.50
N THR A 99 4.40 -8.43 14.41
CA THR A 99 4.08 -6.99 14.46
C THR A 99 3.21 -6.58 13.27
N GLY A 100 3.58 -6.98 12.05
CA GLY A 100 2.80 -6.70 10.85
C GLY A 100 1.39 -7.28 10.90
N VAL A 101 1.26 -8.54 11.32
CA VAL A 101 -0.05 -9.20 11.48
C VAL A 101 -0.91 -8.47 12.51
N ARG A 102 -0.32 -8.03 13.63
CA ARG A 102 -1.04 -7.28 14.67
C ARG A 102 -1.53 -5.94 14.15
N ALA A 103 -0.65 -5.16 13.50
CA ALA A 103 -0.97 -3.85 12.96
C ALA A 103 -2.06 -3.92 11.87
N MET A 104 -1.89 -4.80 10.88
CA MET A 104 -2.88 -5.00 9.82
C MET A 104 -4.23 -5.48 10.35
N THR A 105 -4.24 -6.43 11.30
CA THR A 105 -5.50 -6.91 11.91
C THR A 105 -6.23 -5.77 12.62
N ARG A 106 -5.51 -4.92 13.37
CA ARG A 106 -6.08 -3.75 14.06
C ARG A 106 -6.66 -2.76 13.06
N GLN A 107 -5.92 -2.42 12.01
CA GLN A 107 -6.36 -1.51 10.95
C GLN A 107 -7.65 -2.01 10.27
N ILE A 108 -7.68 -3.28 9.86
CA ILE A 108 -8.84 -3.87 9.19
C ILE A 108 -10.07 -3.84 10.11
N LYS A 109 -9.91 -4.18 11.39
CA LYS A 109 -11.01 -4.12 12.36
C LYS A 109 -11.51 -2.70 12.59
N SER A 110 -10.63 -1.70 12.62
CA SER A 110 -11.02 -0.30 12.73
C SER A 110 -11.85 0.14 11.52
N PHE A 111 -11.45 -0.24 10.33
CA PHE A 111 -12.25 0.03 9.12
C PHE A 111 -13.55 -0.77 9.08
N ALA A 112 -13.55 -2.02 9.51
CA ALA A 112 -14.77 -2.84 9.55
C ALA A 112 -15.84 -2.28 10.51
N ALA A 113 -15.44 -1.50 11.52
CA ALA A 113 -16.37 -0.81 12.40
C ALA A 113 -17.05 0.42 11.76
N GLU A 114 -16.46 0.97 10.69
CA GLU A 114 -16.85 2.26 10.11
C GLU A 114 -17.40 2.16 8.67
N PHE A 115 -17.22 1.03 7.99
CA PHE A 115 -17.70 0.78 6.64
C PHE A 115 -18.63 -0.42 6.61
N GLU A 116 -19.63 -0.39 5.73
CA GLU A 116 -20.54 -1.54 5.54
C GLU A 116 -19.81 -2.74 4.91
N THR A 117 -18.86 -2.47 4.03
CA THR A 117 -18.02 -3.49 3.38
C THR A 117 -16.56 -3.07 3.33
N VAL A 118 -15.67 -3.94 3.74
CA VAL A 118 -14.23 -3.77 3.63
C VAL A 118 -13.65 -4.87 2.75
N ASN A 119 -13.15 -4.50 1.57
CA ASN A 119 -12.44 -5.38 0.68
C ASN A 119 -10.94 -5.21 0.89
N VAL A 120 -10.26 -6.24 1.38
CA VAL A 120 -8.80 -6.22 1.62
C VAL A 120 -8.11 -6.94 0.47
N ILE A 121 -7.22 -6.23 -0.22
CA ILE A 121 -6.47 -6.71 -1.37
C ILE A 121 -4.99 -6.77 -1.00
N CYS A 122 -4.39 -7.96 -1.03
CA CYS A 122 -3.04 -8.20 -0.54
C CYS A 122 -2.12 -8.67 -1.66
N GLN A 123 -1.20 -7.82 -2.07
CA GLN A 123 -0.14 -8.10 -3.02
C GLN A 123 1.19 -8.26 -2.27
N PRO A 124 1.94 -9.36 -2.44
CA PRO A 124 3.25 -9.50 -1.80
C PRO A 124 4.33 -8.70 -2.52
N GLY A 125 5.31 -8.24 -1.77
CA GLY A 125 6.48 -7.57 -2.28
C GLY A 125 7.70 -8.47 -2.50
N ASN A 126 8.85 -7.85 -2.70
CA ASN A 126 10.10 -8.58 -2.93
C ASN A 126 10.91 -8.83 -1.64
N HIS A 127 10.74 -8.03 -0.60
CA HIS A 127 11.40 -8.24 0.68
C HIS A 127 10.86 -9.49 1.40
N GLY A 128 9.58 -9.78 1.30
CA GLY A 128 9.02 -11.01 1.88
C GLY A 128 9.57 -12.32 1.31
N LYS A 129 10.24 -12.31 0.15
CA LYS A 129 10.69 -13.54 -0.55
C LYS A 129 11.78 -14.27 0.22
N THR A 130 11.61 -15.58 0.36
CA THR A 130 12.70 -16.45 0.77
C THR A 130 13.73 -16.57 -0.37
N ARG A 131 14.99 -16.22 -0.10
CA ARG A 131 16.07 -16.22 -1.11
C ARG A 131 16.90 -17.51 -1.15
N ALA A 132 16.36 -18.60 -0.60
CA ALA A 132 17.00 -19.90 -0.70
C ALA A 132 16.83 -20.50 -2.11
N SER A 133 17.84 -21.25 -2.58
CA SER A 133 17.75 -21.93 -3.86
C SER A 133 16.67 -23.01 -3.85
N GLY A 134 15.91 -23.13 -4.93
CA GLY A 134 14.93 -24.18 -5.11
C GLY A 134 13.58 -23.97 -4.41
N VAL A 135 13.36 -22.80 -3.78
CA VAL A 135 12.08 -22.48 -3.17
C VAL A 135 11.09 -21.88 -4.18
N SER A 136 9.81 -22.10 -3.92
CA SER A 136 8.71 -21.55 -4.70
C SER A 136 8.62 -20.03 -4.55
N LYS A 137 8.06 -19.33 -5.54
CA LYS A 137 7.66 -17.91 -5.43
C LYS A 137 6.61 -17.66 -4.35
N GLN A 138 5.89 -18.70 -3.92
CA GLN A 138 4.95 -18.67 -2.80
C GLN A 138 5.65 -18.67 -1.42
N ALA A 139 6.96 -18.97 -1.36
CA ALA A 139 7.76 -18.82 -0.15
C ALA A 139 8.07 -17.33 0.07
N ASN A 140 7.05 -16.61 0.51
CA ASN A 140 7.08 -15.16 0.73
C ASN A 140 6.38 -14.85 2.05
N MET A 141 7.05 -14.12 2.93
CA MET A 141 6.60 -13.86 4.29
C MET A 141 5.44 -12.87 4.33
N ASP A 142 5.30 -12.00 3.33
CA ASP A 142 4.09 -11.19 3.19
C ASP A 142 2.87 -12.09 3.00
N LEU A 143 2.97 -13.10 2.13
CA LEU A 143 1.87 -14.07 1.92
C LEU A 143 1.51 -14.83 3.19
N VAL A 144 2.52 -15.23 3.98
CA VAL A 144 2.29 -15.90 5.27
C VAL A 144 1.60 -14.96 6.24
N SER A 145 2.06 -13.71 6.33
CA SER A 145 1.47 -12.68 7.19
C SER A 145 0.03 -12.37 6.78
N TYR A 146 -0.28 -12.24 5.50
CA TYR A 146 -1.64 -12.02 5.01
C TYR A 146 -2.59 -13.19 5.33
N ARG A 147 -2.13 -14.44 5.18
CA ARG A 147 -2.91 -15.61 5.57
C ARG A 147 -3.19 -15.63 7.06
N TRP A 148 -2.19 -15.28 7.87
CA TRP A 148 -2.35 -15.21 9.32
C TRP A 148 -3.33 -14.09 9.72
N VAL A 149 -3.29 -12.93 9.08
CA VAL A 149 -4.32 -11.88 9.27
C VAL A 149 -5.71 -12.40 8.93
N LYS A 150 -5.86 -13.12 7.80
CA LYS A 150 -7.13 -13.70 7.39
C LYS A 150 -7.69 -14.67 8.44
N ASP A 151 -6.85 -15.56 8.96
CA ASP A 151 -7.26 -16.51 10.00
C ASP A 151 -7.71 -15.77 11.27
N ARG A 152 -6.98 -14.73 11.70
CA ARG A 152 -7.36 -13.90 12.86
C ARG A 152 -8.69 -13.15 12.66
N LEU A 153 -9.01 -12.72 11.46
CA LEU A 153 -10.29 -12.08 11.17
C LEU A 153 -11.44 -13.08 11.26
N ILE A 154 -11.25 -14.30 10.75
CA ILE A 154 -12.22 -15.39 10.86
C ILE A 154 -12.47 -15.76 12.33
N GLU A 155 -11.40 -15.92 13.13
CA GLU A 155 -11.50 -16.21 14.56
C GLU A 155 -12.18 -15.11 15.38
N SER A 156 -12.22 -13.89 14.84
CA SER A 156 -12.83 -12.72 15.51
C SER A 156 -14.24 -12.40 15.02
N ASP A 157 -14.86 -13.28 14.20
CA ASP A 157 -16.22 -13.12 13.66
C ASP A 157 -16.45 -11.77 12.95
N VAL A 158 -15.46 -11.29 12.19
CA VAL A 158 -15.58 -10.03 11.42
C VAL A 158 -16.22 -10.35 10.07
N GLU A 159 -17.55 -10.16 9.96
CA GLU A 159 -18.35 -10.66 8.83
C GLU A 159 -18.29 -9.77 7.57
N ASN A 160 -18.07 -8.46 7.72
CA ASN A 160 -18.12 -7.48 6.63
C ASN A 160 -16.76 -7.27 5.93
N VAL A 161 -15.80 -8.18 6.14
CA VAL A 161 -14.45 -8.12 5.54
C VAL A 161 -14.28 -9.22 4.49
N ASN A 162 -13.96 -8.83 3.27
CA ASN A 162 -13.63 -9.74 2.17
C ASN A 162 -12.13 -9.64 1.87
N MET A 163 -11.35 -10.62 2.30
CA MET A 163 -9.89 -10.60 2.10
C MET A 163 -9.45 -11.49 0.95
N ARG A 164 -8.75 -10.89 -0.02
CA ARG A 164 -8.18 -11.57 -1.20
C ARG A 164 -6.66 -11.42 -1.18
N ILE A 165 -5.96 -12.53 -1.34
CA ILE A 165 -4.50 -12.61 -1.36
C ILE A 165 -4.05 -13.01 -2.76
N SER A 166 -3.03 -12.34 -3.31
CA SER A 166 -2.51 -12.59 -4.65
C SER A 166 -1.93 -14.00 -4.79
N GLU A 167 -2.49 -14.78 -5.68
CA GLU A 167 -1.95 -16.10 -6.06
C GLU A 167 -0.87 -15.98 -7.15
N ALA A 168 -1.00 -14.98 -8.02
CA ALA A 168 -0.03 -14.71 -9.09
C ALA A 168 1.32 -14.19 -8.58
N THR A 169 1.38 -13.72 -7.34
CA THR A 169 2.56 -13.18 -6.63
C THR A 169 3.16 -11.91 -7.20
N TRP A 170 2.69 -11.38 -8.34
CA TRP A 170 3.23 -10.17 -8.93
C TRP A 170 2.15 -9.11 -9.26
N TYR A 171 0.86 -9.51 -9.33
CA TYR A 171 -0.25 -8.59 -9.53
C TYR A 171 -1.57 -9.14 -9.01
N MET A 172 -2.55 -8.25 -8.84
CA MET A 172 -3.97 -8.56 -8.71
C MET A 172 -4.81 -7.53 -9.45
N THR A 173 -5.99 -7.96 -9.93
CA THR A 173 -7.07 -7.05 -10.31
C THR A 173 -8.25 -7.18 -9.35
N PHE A 174 -8.96 -6.09 -9.15
CA PHE A 174 -10.12 -6.07 -8.28
C PHE A 174 -11.19 -5.10 -8.79
N PRO A 175 -12.48 -5.42 -8.58
CA PRO A 175 -13.56 -4.54 -8.97
C PRO A 175 -13.65 -3.34 -8.01
N LEU A 176 -14.00 -2.18 -8.57
CA LEU A 176 -14.39 -0.97 -7.87
C LEU A 176 -15.80 -0.59 -8.34
N ARG A 177 -16.61 0.03 -7.45
CA ARG A 177 -17.96 0.46 -7.76
C ARG A 177 -18.82 -0.66 -8.39
N GLY A 178 -18.85 -1.82 -7.73
CA GLY A 178 -19.61 -2.96 -8.24
C GLY A 178 -19.14 -3.49 -9.60
N GLY A 179 -17.90 -3.19 -10.00
CA GLY A 179 -17.31 -3.63 -11.27
C GLY A 179 -17.39 -2.60 -12.40
N THR A 180 -17.93 -1.40 -12.15
CA THR A 180 -17.87 -0.28 -13.12
C THR A 180 -16.43 0.13 -13.42
N TRP A 181 -15.56 0.07 -12.41
CA TRP A 181 -14.12 0.34 -12.52
C TRP A 181 -13.32 -0.87 -12.11
N ARG A 182 -12.10 -0.97 -12.61
CA ARG A 182 -11.15 -2.03 -12.28
C ARG A 182 -9.86 -1.47 -11.74
N GLY A 183 -9.52 -1.85 -10.51
CA GLY A 183 -8.22 -1.66 -9.91
C GLY A 183 -7.22 -2.72 -10.36
N PHE A 184 -5.97 -2.34 -10.47
CA PHE A 184 -4.81 -3.21 -10.67
C PHE A 184 -3.78 -2.89 -9.60
N VAL A 185 -3.20 -3.88 -8.96
CA VAL A 185 -2.10 -3.69 -8.01
C VAL A 185 -0.93 -4.58 -8.37
N THR A 186 0.25 -4.01 -8.34
CA THR A 186 1.55 -4.71 -8.41
C THR A 186 2.47 -4.08 -7.39
N HIS A 187 3.38 -4.88 -6.81
CA HIS A 187 4.35 -4.26 -5.91
C HIS A 187 5.25 -3.26 -6.65
N GLY A 188 5.73 -3.59 -7.84
CA GLY A 188 6.52 -2.67 -8.68
C GLY A 188 7.85 -3.23 -9.15
N GLN A 189 8.43 -4.23 -8.49
CA GLN A 189 9.75 -4.80 -8.81
C GLN A 189 9.88 -5.34 -10.25
N ASP A 190 8.77 -5.68 -10.88
CA ASP A 190 8.73 -6.17 -12.27
C ASP A 190 8.47 -5.04 -13.30
N SER A 191 8.34 -3.80 -12.84
CA SER A 191 8.17 -2.61 -13.68
C SER A 191 9.44 -1.73 -13.67
N HIS A 192 9.49 -0.73 -14.52
CA HIS A 192 10.46 0.35 -14.38
C HIS A 192 9.87 1.47 -13.53
N GLN A 193 10.73 2.26 -12.88
CA GLN A 193 10.34 3.33 -11.97
C GLN A 193 9.30 4.30 -12.56
N HIS A 194 9.42 4.67 -13.81
CA HIS A 194 8.45 5.54 -14.47
C HIS A 194 7.69 4.78 -15.56
N VAL A 195 6.40 5.09 -15.69
CA VAL A 195 5.52 4.46 -16.69
C VAL A 195 6.06 4.66 -18.11
N ASP A 196 6.63 5.80 -18.38
CA ASP A 196 7.06 6.18 -19.74
C ASP A 196 8.54 6.54 -19.87
N SER A 197 9.37 6.20 -18.88
CA SER A 197 10.81 6.49 -18.88
C SER A 197 11.58 5.85 -20.03
N THR A 198 11.17 4.68 -20.46
CA THR A 198 11.79 3.93 -21.56
C THR A 198 10.75 3.32 -22.49
N ALA A 199 11.17 2.95 -23.69
CA ALA A 199 10.30 2.21 -24.63
C ALA A 199 9.84 0.87 -24.02
N ALA A 200 10.70 0.20 -23.24
CA ALA A 200 10.38 -1.04 -22.56
C ALA A 200 9.32 -0.82 -21.46
N SER A 201 9.46 0.25 -20.66
CA SER A 201 8.47 0.61 -19.63
C SER A 201 7.11 0.90 -20.26
N LYS A 202 7.09 1.78 -21.25
CA LYS A 202 5.87 2.09 -22.03
C LYS A 202 5.22 0.83 -22.61
N GLY A 203 6.02 -0.05 -23.21
CA GLY A 203 5.54 -1.30 -23.79
C GLY A 203 4.92 -2.22 -22.75
N ARG A 204 5.54 -2.34 -21.58
CA ARG A 204 5.05 -3.18 -20.49
C ARG A 204 3.72 -2.67 -19.94
N TRP A 205 3.62 -1.40 -19.58
CA TRP A 205 2.39 -0.80 -19.05
C TRP A 205 1.24 -0.86 -20.06
N ARG A 206 1.53 -0.66 -21.36
CA ARG A 206 0.54 -0.83 -22.42
C ARG A 206 0.09 -2.28 -22.57
N GLY A 207 1.03 -3.24 -22.46
CA GLY A 207 0.72 -4.66 -22.47
C GLY A 207 -0.20 -5.03 -21.31
N TRP A 208 0.11 -4.60 -20.10
CA TRP A 208 -0.73 -4.84 -18.92
C TRP A 208 -2.10 -4.18 -19.05
N LEU A 209 -2.17 -2.94 -19.56
CA LEU A 209 -3.45 -2.28 -19.81
C LEU A 209 -4.31 -3.04 -20.80
N ASN A 210 -3.74 -3.53 -21.89
CA ASN A 210 -4.47 -4.30 -22.90
C ASN A 210 -4.93 -5.66 -22.34
N GLU A 211 -4.14 -6.31 -21.51
CA GLU A 211 -4.46 -7.64 -20.96
C GLU A 211 -5.43 -7.56 -19.79
N TYR A 212 -5.21 -6.65 -18.83
CA TYR A 212 -5.96 -6.58 -17.58
C TYR A 212 -7.06 -5.51 -17.56
N GLN A 213 -7.05 -4.58 -18.54
CA GLN A 213 -8.07 -3.55 -18.73
C GLN A 213 -8.42 -2.79 -17.45
N PHE A 214 -7.43 -2.26 -16.75
CA PHE A 214 -7.61 -1.51 -15.51
C PHE A 214 -7.86 -0.02 -15.78
N ASP A 215 -8.54 0.63 -14.85
CA ASP A 215 -8.83 2.08 -14.86
C ASP A 215 -7.91 2.83 -13.92
N VAL A 216 -7.43 2.16 -12.86
CA VAL A 216 -6.44 2.68 -11.92
C VAL A 216 -5.49 1.56 -11.50
N ALA A 217 -4.20 1.86 -11.44
CA ALA A 217 -3.17 0.96 -10.95
C ALA A 217 -2.51 1.53 -9.69
N PHE A 218 -2.12 0.65 -8.79
CA PHE A 218 -1.42 0.94 -7.55
C PHE A 218 -0.09 0.21 -7.52
N ARG A 219 0.98 0.90 -7.15
CA ARG A 219 2.31 0.29 -6.97
C ARG A 219 3.12 0.96 -5.86
N GLY A 220 4.07 0.22 -5.28
CA GLY A 220 5.08 0.68 -4.34
C GLY A 220 6.48 0.47 -4.88
N HIS A 221 7.38 -0.07 -4.07
CA HIS A 221 8.73 -0.51 -4.37
C HIS A 221 9.78 0.60 -4.57
N TYR A 222 9.44 1.67 -5.25
CA TYR A 222 10.39 2.75 -5.56
C TYR A 222 10.47 3.82 -4.47
N HIS A 223 9.62 3.72 -3.45
CA HIS A 223 9.54 4.64 -2.31
C HIS A 223 9.27 6.10 -2.71
N GLU A 224 8.64 6.32 -3.85
CA GLU A 224 8.30 7.64 -4.36
C GLU A 224 6.79 7.91 -4.31
N SER A 225 6.44 9.17 -4.11
CA SER A 225 5.07 9.65 -4.26
C SER A 225 4.84 10.15 -5.68
N ARG A 226 4.01 9.45 -6.45
CA ARG A 226 3.80 9.80 -7.85
C ARG A 226 2.42 9.44 -8.37
N ILE A 227 1.91 10.24 -9.30
CA ILE A 227 0.73 9.94 -10.11
C ILE A 227 1.10 10.10 -11.56
N GLU A 228 0.97 9.04 -12.33
CA GLU A 228 1.26 9.00 -13.76
C GLU A 228 0.05 8.47 -14.55
N ASN A 229 0.09 8.56 -15.87
CA ASN A 229 -0.96 8.03 -16.74
C ASN A 229 -0.38 7.03 -17.76
N VAL A 230 -1.13 5.97 -18.02
CA VAL A 230 -0.84 5.09 -19.16
C VAL A 230 -1.59 5.62 -20.39
N GLN A 231 -0.87 6.08 -21.40
CA GLN A 231 -1.45 6.53 -22.69
C GLN A 231 -2.53 7.63 -22.56
N ASN A 232 -2.39 8.57 -21.64
CA ASN A 232 -3.40 9.59 -21.34
C ASN A 232 -4.75 9.01 -20.86
N GLY A 233 -4.75 7.78 -20.38
CA GLY A 233 -5.91 7.06 -19.87
C GLY A 233 -5.76 6.73 -18.37
N PRO A 234 -5.70 5.44 -18.00
CA PRO A 234 -5.69 5.01 -16.61
C PRO A 234 -4.59 5.64 -15.76
N LEU A 235 -4.93 5.92 -14.51
CA LEU A 235 -3.97 6.43 -13.53
C LEU A 235 -3.09 5.29 -13.01
N VAL A 236 -1.81 5.61 -12.74
CA VAL A 236 -0.91 4.80 -11.90
C VAL A 236 -0.59 5.64 -10.68
N VAL A 237 -0.99 5.16 -9.53
CA VAL A 237 -0.74 5.77 -8.23
C VAL A 237 0.41 5.00 -7.57
N GLU A 238 1.50 5.68 -7.34
CA GLU A 238 2.66 5.16 -6.61
C GLU A 238 2.69 5.76 -5.22
N SER A 239 2.65 4.90 -4.20
CA SER A 239 2.76 5.32 -2.82
C SER A 239 4.21 5.20 -2.36
N PRO A 240 4.74 6.21 -1.66
CA PRO A 240 6.06 6.11 -1.06
C PRO A 240 6.05 5.13 0.11
N SER A 241 7.24 4.64 0.47
CA SER A 241 7.43 3.99 1.75
C SER A 241 7.24 5.01 2.89
N PRO A 242 6.63 4.62 4.00
CA PRO A 242 6.64 5.44 5.21
C PRO A 242 8.02 5.47 5.88
N LYS A 243 8.90 4.54 5.52
CA LYS A 243 10.28 4.53 5.96
C LYS A 243 11.03 5.71 5.33
N PRO A 244 11.74 6.54 6.11
CA PRO A 244 12.60 7.58 5.55
C PRO A 244 13.74 6.94 4.74
N SER A 245 14.47 7.78 4.01
CA SER A 245 15.62 7.37 3.24
C SER A 245 16.67 6.70 4.11
N ASP A 246 17.03 5.47 3.78
CA ASP A 246 18.24 4.83 4.26
C ASP A 246 19.44 5.16 3.36
N GLU A 247 20.64 4.66 3.73
CA GLU A 247 21.85 4.92 2.96
C GLU A 247 21.75 4.41 1.52
N TRP A 248 21.09 3.26 1.31
CA TRP A 248 20.93 2.69 -0.03
C TRP A 248 20.01 3.54 -0.90
N VAL A 249 18.85 3.91 -0.36
CA VAL A 249 17.86 4.77 -1.06
C VAL A 249 18.47 6.14 -1.36
N SER A 250 19.26 6.71 -0.43
CA SER A 250 19.99 7.96 -0.63
C SER A 250 21.03 7.85 -1.74
N ARG A 251 21.75 6.74 -1.83
CA ARG A 251 22.77 6.52 -2.88
C ARG A 251 22.17 6.44 -4.28
N ILE A 252 20.99 5.90 -4.42
CA ILE A 252 20.29 5.84 -5.71
C ILE A 252 19.49 7.11 -6.03
N GLY A 253 19.55 8.11 -5.15
CA GLY A 253 18.90 9.41 -5.36
C GLY A 253 17.38 9.40 -5.21
N GLN A 254 16.82 8.38 -4.58
CA GLN A 254 15.37 8.19 -4.42
C GLN A 254 14.85 8.51 -3.01
N GLY A 255 15.73 8.81 -2.09
CA GLY A 255 15.34 9.06 -0.72
C GLY A 255 14.70 10.43 -0.48
N ALA A 256 13.77 10.48 0.46
CA ALA A 256 13.33 11.74 1.03
C ALA A 256 14.50 12.43 1.71
N VAL A 257 14.71 13.71 1.40
CA VAL A 257 15.69 14.52 2.11
C VAL A 257 15.17 14.77 3.51
N GLU A 258 15.98 14.55 4.55
CA GLU A 258 15.66 15.02 5.91
C GLU A 258 15.44 16.52 5.88
N THR A 259 14.20 16.94 5.98
CA THR A 259 13.82 18.34 6.12
C THR A 259 12.85 18.45 7.29
N GLU A 260 12.74 19.66 7.84
CA GLU A 260 11.72 19.95 8.87
C GLU A 260 10.28 19.89 8.34
N ARG A 261 10.09 19.54 7.05
CA ARG A 261 8.77 19.46 6.41
C ARG A 261 8.27 18.02 6.41
N PRO A 262 6.96 17.79 6.57
CA PRO A 262 6.38 16.46 6.36
C PRO A 262 6.72 15.96 4.96
N GLN A 263 7.23 14.75 4.85
CA GLN A 263 7.72 14.19 3.58
C GLN A 263 7.09 12.87 3.21
N ARG A 264 6.53 12.19 4.20
CA ARG A 264 5.95 10.88 3.99
C ARG A 264 4.46 11.00 3.72
N LEU A 265 4.05 10.41 2.64
CA LEU A 265 2.68 10.44 2.17
C LEU A 265 2.14 9.02 2.05
N ALA A 266 0.88 8.85 2.43
CA ALA A 266 0.07 7.75 1.95
C ALA A 266 -1.02 8.31 1.01
N PHE A 267 -1.49 7.50 0.09
CA PHE A 267 -2.55 7.91 -0.82
C PHE A 267 -3.86 7.22 -0.46
N ALA A 268 -4.92 8.02 -0.42
CA ALA A 268 -6.27 7.53 -0.47
C ALA A 268 -6.89 7.92 -1.82
N CYS A 269 -7.64 7.01 -2.42
CA CYS A 269 -8.36 7.24 -3.65
C CYS A 269 -9.85 7.03 -3.40
N GLY A 270 -10.66 7.91 -3.94
CA GLY A 270 -12.08 7.68 -4.10
C GLY A 270 -12.41 7.38 -5.56
N THR A 271 -13.57 6.81 -5.79
CA THR A 271 -14.13 6.61 -7.12
C THR A 271 -15.43 7.36 -7.25
N SER A 272 -15.65 7.98 -8.40
CA SER A 272 -16.92 8.62 -8.75
C SER A 272 -17.52 7.99 -10.00
N ASP A 273 -18.73 8.39 -10.37
CA ASP A 273 -19.38 7.93 -11.60
C ASP A 273 -18.56 8.27 -12.85
N GLN A 274 -17.71 9.27 -12.77
CA GLN A 274 -16.98 9.78 -13.93
C GLN A 274 -15.52 9.31 -13.98
N ARG A 275 -14.81 9.26 -12.84
CA ARG A 275 -13.38 8.89 -12.78
C ARG A 275 -12.90 8.73 -11.33
N PRO A 276 -11.80 7.99 -11.11
CA PRO A 276 -11.10 7.98 -9.84
C PRO A 276 -10.60 9.37 -9.44
N MET A 277 -10.69 9.68 -8.15
CA MET A 277 -10.08 10.85 -7.53
C MET A 277 -9.05 10.42 -6.51
N THR A 278 -7.98 11.19 -6.35
CA THR A 278 -6.89 10.88 -5.42
C THR A 278 -6.72 11.97 -4.38
N TRP A 279 -6.41 11.55 -3.14
CA TRP A 279 -6.01 12.41 -2.03
C TRP A 279 -4.69 11.94 -1.47
N SER A 280 -3.94 12.85 -0.89
CA SER A 280 -2.69 12.53 -0.21
C SER A 280 -2.86 12.76 1.29
N CYS A 281 -2.40 11.82 2.08
CA CYS A 281 -2.34 11.91 3.53
C CYS A 281 -0.89 12.09 3.96
N TRP A 282 -0.62 13.13 4.74
CA TRP A 282 0.70 13.32 5.35
C TRP A 282 0.81 12.45 6.60
N LEU A 283 1.92 11.76 6.75
CA LEU A 283 2.18 10.87 7.88
C LEU A 283 2.90 11.56 9.03
N ASP A 284 3.55 12.68 8.75
CA ASP A 284 4.26 13.45 9.75
C ASP A 284 3.33 14.54 10.26
N ASP A 285 2.68 14.32 11.40
CA ASP A 285 1.95 15.37 12.10
C ASP A 285 2.94 16.32 12.78
N LYS A 286 2.75 17.60 12.54
CA LYS A 286 3.34 18.67 13.36
C LYS A 286 2.31 19.25 14.31
#